data_a894adfb24b2a800fe15192a53f48cbc
#
_entry.id   a894adfb24b2a800fe15192a53f48cbc
#
_cell.length_a   1.000
_cell.length_b   1.000
_cell.length_c   1.000
_cell.angle_alpha   90.00
_cell.angle_beta   90.00
_cell.angle_gamma   90.00
#
_symmetry.space_group_name_H-M   'P 1'
#
loop_
_entity.id
_entity.type
_entity.pdbx_description
1 polymer ?
#
loop_
_entity_poly.entity_id
_entity_poly.type
_entity_poly.pdbx_seq_one_letter_code
_entity_poly.pdbx_strand_id
1 'polypeptide(L)'
;MGKYQRLEADVVYAFQLRNPVHNGHALLMKDCEGQLRQNGYKKPVLLLHPLGGWTKEDDVPLNVRMMQHQAILDENVLDPQATILAIFPSPMMYAGPTEVQWHAKARLAAGAQYYIVGRDPAGIRHPNVSLDCDLYEPTHGGQVLAMAPGLDRLNIIKYRHAAYDKTLRKMAFYDNKRPDDFESISGTKMRTLARNNQAPPDGFMDSKAWSVLAQYYQQINNGDLPVK
;
A
#
# COMPACT_ATOMS: atom_id res chain seq x y z
N MET A 1 -22.05 14.65 -10.24
CA MET A 1 -21.29 13.72 -11.09
C MET A 1 -20.16 13.13 -10.27
N GLY A 2 -20.07 11.80 -10.14
CA GLY A 2 -19.06 11.11 -9.33
C GLY A 2 -17.63 11.26 -9.89
N LYS A 3 -16.60 11.11 -9.04
CA LYS A 3 -15.19 11.24 -9.49
C LYS A 3 -14.84 10.26 -10.63
N TYR A 4 -15.31 9.01 -10.59
CA TYR A 4 -15.09 8.02 -11.64
C TYR A 4 -15.69 8.44 -12.99
N GLN A 5 -16.89 9.02 -12.96
CA GLN A 5 -17.54 9.53 -14.18
C GLN A 5 -16.79 10.70 -14.81
N ARG A 6 -16.21 11.59 -14.00
CA ARG A 6 -15.39 12.71 -14.52
C ARG A 6 -14.11 12.22 -15.21
N LEU A 7 -13.55 11.12 -14.74
CA LEU A 7 -12.36 10.49 -15.33
C LEU A 7 -12.74 9.51 -16.46
N GLU A 8 -14.04 9.34 -16.75
CA GLU A 8 -14.55 8.38 -17.75
C GLU A 8 -13.97 6.97 -17.53
N ALA A 9 -13.85 6.57 -16.27
CA ALA A 9 -13.29 5.26 -15.90
C ALA A 9 -14.14 4.12 -16.48
N ASP A 10 -13.52 3.21 -17.20
CA ASP A 10 -14.15 1.97 -17.65
C ASP A 10 -13.91 0.82 -16.67
N VAL A 11 -12.94 0.95 -15.80
CA VAL A 11 -12.69 0.05 -14.68
C VAL A 11 -12.02 0.79 -13.54
N VAL A 12 -12.37 0.41 -12.30
CA VAL A 12 -11.72 0.92 -11.07
C VAL A 12 -11.04 -0.21 -10.35
N TYR A 13 -9.77 -0.03 -10.03
CA TYR A 13 -9.00 -0.94 -9.19
C TYR A 13 -8.54 -0.22 -7.92
N ALA A 14 -8.63 -0.89 -6.79
CA ALA A 14 -8.36 -0.29 -5.48
C ALA A 14 -7.10 -0.86 -4.85
N PHE A 15 -6.37 0.01 -4.16
CA PHE A 15 -5.26 -0.37 -3.29
C PHE A 15 -5.38 0.32 -1.94
N GLN A 16 -5.34 -0.49 -0.87
CA GLN A 16 -5.39 -0.01 0.51
C GLN A 16 -4.02 -0.05 1.13
N LEU A 17 -3.67 0.97 1.90
CA LEU A 17 -2.45 0.96 2.71
C LEU A 17 -2.60 1.80 3.99
N ARG A 18 -1.78 1.46 4.99
CA ARG A 18 -1.56 2.24 6.21
C ARG A 18 -0.17 2.86 6.28
N ASN A 19 0.72 2.47 5.39
CA ASN A 19 2.08 2.95 5.30
C ASN A 19 2.23 3.99 4.17
N PRO A 20 3.29 4.80 4.19
CA PRO A 20 3.68 5.62 3.04
C PRO A 20 3.92 4.77 1.78
N VAL A 21 3.60 5.34 0.63
CA VAL A 21 3.85 4.69 -0.67
C VAL A 21 5.33 4.73 -0.99
N HIS A 22 5.90 3.58 -1.28
CA HIS A 22 7.24 3.44 -1.87
C HIS A 22 7.15 2.81 -3.27
N ASN A 23 8.26 2.78 -4.00
CA ASN A 23 8.26 2.30 -5.38
C ASN A 23 7.85 0.83 -5.54
N GLY A 24 7.96 0.01 -4.48
CA GLY A 24 7.39 -1.34 -4.47
C GLY A 24 5.86 -1.36 -4.50
N HIS A 25 5.20 -0.44 -3.80
CA HIS A 25 3.76 -0.26 -3.91
C HIS A 25 3.38 0.29 -5.29
N ALA A 26 4.12 1.29 -5.79
CA ALA A 26 3.88 1.83 -7.13
C ALA A 26 4.04 0.77 -8.22
N LEU A 27 5.05 -0.12 -8.09
CA LEU A 27 5.26 -1.25 -9.00
C LEU A 27 4.04 -2.17 -9.06
N LEU A 28 3.46 -2.53 -7.91
CA LEU A 28 2.25 -3.36 -7.85
C LEU A 28 1.05 -2.69 -8.51
N MET A 29 0.85 -1.39 -8.26
CA MET A 29 -0.26 -0.63 -8.84
C MET A 29 -0.13 -0.48 -10.36
N LYS A 30 1.08 -0.20 -10.84
CA LYS A 30 1.37 -0.12 -12.29
C LYS A 30 1.27 -1.46 -13.00
N ASP A 31 1.71 -2.54 -12.36
CA ASP A 31 1.55 -3.90 -12.91
C ASP A 31 0.07 -4.26 -13.06
N CYS A 32 -0.75 -3.94 -12.05
CA CYS A 32 -2.19 -4.12 -12.12
C CYS A 32 -2.82 -3.31 -13.27
N GLU A 33 -2.47 -2.03 -13.39
CA GLU A 33 -2.93 -1.19 -14.51
C GLU A 33 -2.56 -1.81 -15.86
N GLY A 34 -1.32 -2.26 -16.01
CA GLY A 34 -0.85 -2.93 -17.23
C GLY A 34 -1.66 -4.18 -17.59
N GLN A 35 -1.97 -5.01 -16.59
CA GLN A 35 -2.82 -6.19 -16.78
C GLN A 35 -4.25 -5.81 -17.19
N LEU A 36 -4.83 -4.77 -16.58
CA LEU A 36 -6.16 -4.29 -16.97
C LEU A 36 -6.18 -3.78 -18.41
N ARG A 37 -5.16 -3.03 -18.83
CA ARG A 37 -5.03 -2.58 -20.23
C ARG A 37 -4.87 -3.76 -21.21
N GLN A 38 -4.12 -4.78 -20.86
CA GLN A 38 -3.99 -6.01 -21.65
C GLN A 38 -5.33 -6.75 -21.75
N ASN A 39 -6.17 -6.67 -20.72
CA ASN A 39 -7.53 -7.22 -20.72
C ASN A 39 -8.56 -6.37 -21.48
N GLY A 40 -8.11 -5.29 -22.17
CA GLY A 40 -8.94 -4.47 -23.05
C GLY A 40 -9.52 -3.20 -22.41
N TYR A 41 -9.29 -2.94 -21.13
CA TYR A 41 -9.71 -1.68 -20.50
C TYR A 41 -8.86 -0.52 -21.01
N LYS A 42 -9.54 0.58 -21.38
CA LYS A 42 -8.88 1.76 -21.96
C LYS A 42 -8.53 2.83 -20.93
N LYS A 43 -9.39 2.95 -19.90
CA LYS A 43 -9.28 3.99 -18.86
C LYS A 43 -9.37 3.38 -17.44
N PRO A 44 -8.42 2.50 -17.05
CA PRO A 44 -8.35 2.02 -15.67
C PRO A 44 -8.05 3.18 -14.73
N VAL A 45 -8.80 3.29 -13.63
CA VAL A 45 -8.59 4.32 -12.61
C VAL A 45 -8.24 3.66 -11.28
N LEU A 46 -7.14 4.09 -10.68
CA LEU A 46 -6.72 3.67 -9.34
C LEU A 46 -7.52 4.42 -8.27
N LEU A 47 -8.13 3.67 -7.37
CA LEU A 47 -8.57 4.18 -6.07
C LEU A 47 -7.46 3.91 -5.05
N LEU A 48 -6.59 4.89 -4.82
CA LEU A 48 -5.61 4.87 -3.74
C LEU A 48 -6.30 5.25 -2.43
N HIS A 49 -6.48 4.27 -1.53
CA HIS A 49 -7.44 4.35 -0.43
C HIS A 49 -6.77 4.12 0.93
N PRO A 50 -5.98 5.11 1.42
CA PRO A 50 -5.32 5.01 2.72
C PRO A 50 -6.32 4.94 3.86
N LEU A 51 -5.99 4.14 4.88
CA LEU A 51 -6.75 4.06 6.13
C LEU A 51 -6.74 5.38 6.88
N GLY A 52 -7.92 5.88 7.20
CA GLY A 52 -8.12 7.19 7.83
C GLY A 52 -8.40 7.16 9.32
N GLY A 53 -8.73 5.98 9.87
CA GLY A 53 -8.93 5.80 11.30
C GLY A 53 -7.64 5.44 12.04
N TRP A 54 -7.79 4.90 13.25
CA TRP A 54 -6.67 4.49 14.07
C TRP A 54 -5.80 3.43 13.38
N THR A 55 -4.50 3.56 13.56
CA THR A 55 -3.47 2.56 13.20
C THR A 55 -2.49 2.44 14.37
N LYS A 56 -1.44 1.62 14.25
CA LYS A 56 -0.43 1.48 15.32
C LYS A 56 0.21 2.83 15.65
N GLU A 57 0.61 2.99 16.92
CA GLU A 57 1.22 4.24 17.41
C GLU A 57 2.51 4.59 16.66
N ASP A 58 3.27 3.59 16.22
CA ASP A 58 4.50 3.77 15.46
C ASP A 58 4.28 4.01 13.95
N ASP A 59 3.04 3.94 13.47
CA ASP A 59 2.71 4.28 12.09
C ASP A 59 2.76 5.79 11.85
N VAL A 60 3.11 6.18 10.63
CA VAL A 60 3.10 7.58 10.21
C VAL A 60 1.67 8.14 10.26
N PRO A 61 1.44 9.33 10.87
CA PRO A 61 0.12 9.94 10.99
C PRO A 61 -0.58 10.14 9.65
N LEU A 62 -1.91 10.14 9.67
CA LEU A 62 -2.72 10.26 8.45
C LEU A 62 -2.39 11.51 7.63
N ASN A 63 -2.27 12.68 8.27
CA ASN A 63 -1.95 13.93 7.58
C ASN A 63 -0.60 13.85 6.84
N VAL A 64 0.42 13.29 7.47
CA VAL A 64 1.75 13.10 6.87
C VAL A 64 1.69 12.08 5.72
N ARG A 65 0.93 10.98 5.90
CA ARG A 65 0.70 10.00 4.82
C ARG A 65 0.00 10.64 3.62
N MET A 66 -1.01 11.49 3.87
CA MET A 66 -1.72 12.19 2.79
C MET A 66 -0.81 13.16 2.03
N MET A 67 0.06 13.91 2.73
CA MET A 67 1.07 14.75 2.09
C MET A 67 2.06 13.93 1.25
N GLN A 68 2.51 12.80 1.77
CA GLN A 68 3.41 11.88 1.06
C GLN A 68 2.74 11.27 -0.17
N HIS A 69 1.47 10.87 -0.08
CA HIS A 69 0.72 10.34 -1.23
C HIS A 69 0.47 11.42 -2.28
N GLN A 70 0.23 12.66 -1.87
CA GLN A 70 0.12 13.77 -2.81
C GLN A 70 1.44 14.01 -3.54
N ALA A 71 2.58 13.98 -2.85
CA ALA A 71 3.89 14.10 -3.48
C ALA A 71 4.14 13.00 -4.53
N ILE A 72 3.69 11.76 -4.29
CA ILE A 72 3.75 10.66 -5.27
C ILE A 72 2.97 10.99 -6.56
N LEU A 73 1.84 11.69 -6.43
CA LEU A 73 1.06 12.14 -7.59
C LEU A 73 1.70 13.34 -8.28
N ASP A 74 2.18 14.32 -7.53
CA ASP A 74 2.79 15.54 -8.05
C ASP A 74 4.08 15.23 -8.84
N GLU A 75 4.83 14.21 -8.41
CA GLU A 75 6.03 13.72 -9.10
C GLU A 75 5.74 12.66 -10.19
N ASN A 76 4.47 12.42 -10.50
CA ASN A 76 4.04 11.44 -11.51
C ASN A 76 4.59 10.01 -11.28
N VAL A 77 4.89 9.65 -10.03
CA VAL A 77 5.21 8.26 -9.69
C VAL A 77 4.00 7.36 -9.96
N LEU A 78 2.79 7.87 -9.66
CA LEU A 78 1.51 7.36 -10.14
C LEU A 78 0.85 8.44 -11.00
N ASP A 79 0.09 8.04 -12.01
CA ASP A 79 -0.58 8.99 -12.90
C ASP A 79 -1.69 9.76 -12.15
N PRO A 80 -1.53 11.10 -11.95
CA PRO A 80 -2.55 11.90 -11.25
C PRO A 80 -3.86 12.00 -12.02
N GLN A 81 -3.84 11.79 -13.35
CA GLN A 81 -5.05 11.82 -14.19
C GLN A 81 -5.84 10.50 -14.11
N ALA A 82 -5.20 9.42 -13.68
CA ALA A 82 -5.81 8.10 -13.54
C ALA A 82 -5.84 7.61 -12.08
N THR A 83 -5.58 8.50 -11.10
CA THR A 83 -5.58 8.13 -9.67
C THR A 83 -6.54 9.00 -8.87
N ILE A 84 -7.38 8.36 -8.08
CA ILE A 84 -8.21 9.01 -7.06
C ILE A 84 -7.62 8.69 -5.69
N LEU A 85 -7.02 9.68 -5.05
CA LEU A 85 -6.61 9.61 -3.65
C LEU A 85 -7.81 9.94 -2.76
N ALA A 86 -8.26 8.97 -1.96
CA ALA A 86 -9.39 9.14 -1.06
C ALA A 86 -9.14 8.43 0.28
N ILE A 87 -9.49 9.07 1.38
CA ILE A 87 -9.35 8.48 2.70
C ILE A 87 -10.44 7.43 2.92
N PHE A 88 -10.05 6.23 3.34
CA PHE A 88 -10.97 5.22 3.83
C PHE A 88 -11.23 5.46 5.33
N PRO A 89 -12.42 5.91 5.72
CA PRO A 89 -12.71 6.30 7.10
C PRO A 89 -12.94 5.08 8.01
N SER A 90 -11.94 4.23 8.12
CA SER A 90 -11.95 3.04 8.95
C SER A 90 -10.65 2.91 9.73
N PRO A 91 -10.69 2.51 10.99
CA PRO A 91 -9.50 2.11 11.72
C PRO A 91 -8.95 0.79 11.19
N MET A 92 -7.70 0.49 11.52
CA MET A 92 -7.13 -0.84 11.37
C MET A 92 -7.40 -1.64 12.65
N MET A 93 -8.14 -2.74 12.54
CA MET A 93 -8.53 -3.56 13.70
C MET A 93 -7.60 -4.74 13.94
N TYR A 94 -6.71 -5.05 12.99
CA TYR A 94 -5.84 -6.24 13.04
C TYR A 94 -6.62 -7.53 13.29
N ALA A 95 -7.78 -7.66 12.62
CA ALA A 95 -8.72 -8.75 12.82
C ALA A 95 -8.62 -9.85 11.74
N GLY A 96 -7.47 -9.92 11.04
CA GLY A 96 -7.14 -10.97 10.08
C GLY A 96 -8.20 -11.15 8.98
N PRO A 97 -8.61 -12.41 8.72
CA PRO A 97 -9.54 -12.75 7.63
C PRO A 97 -10.87 -11.98 7.66
N THR A 98 -11.40 -11.69 8.85
CA THR A 98 -12.66 -10.94 9.00
C THR A 98 -12.52 -9.51 8.51
N GLU A 99 -11.43 -8.85 8.89
CA GLU A 99 -11.17 -7.47 8.46
C GLU A 99 -10.86 -7.38 6.97
N VAL A 100 -10.15 -8.36 6.41
CA VAL A 100 -9.89 -8.43 4.97
C VAL A 100 -11.19 -8.48 4.17
N GLN A 101 -12.19 -9.25 4.61
CA GLN A 101 -13.52 -9.29 3.99
C GLN A 101 -14.24 -7.94 4.10
N TRP A 102 -14.17 -7.28 5.25
CA TRP A 102 -14.71 -5.94 5.44
C TRP A 102 -14.07 -4.94 4.46
N HIS A 103 -12.75 -4.96 4.36
CA HIS A 103 -12.02 -4.10 3.45
C HIS A 103 -12.42 -4.33 1.98
N ALA A 104 -12.59 -5.57 1.56
CA ALA A 104 -13.03 -5.91 0.21
C ALA A 104 -14.47 -5.43 -0.08
N LYS A 105 -15.41 -5.69 0.84
CA LYS A 105 -16.80 -5.23 0.72
C LYS A 105 -16.90 -3.71 0.65
N ALA A 106 -16.08 -2.99 1.42
CA ALA A 106 -16.02 -1.54 1.37
C ALA A 106 -15.52 -1.02 0.01
N ARG A 107 -14.56 -1.69 -0.64
CA ARG A 107 -14.08 -1.32 -1.98
C ARG A 107 -15.12 -1.63 -3.05
N LEU A 108 -15.79 -2.75 -2.94
CA LEU A 108 -16.92 -3.06 -3.81
C LEU A 108 -18.02 -1.99 -3.69
N ALA A 109 -18.38 -1.60 -2.45
CA ALA A 109 -19.35 -0.54 -2.21
C ALA A 109 -18.89 0.83 -2.71
N ALA A 110 -17.57 1.09 -2.70
CA ALA A 110 -16.96 2.29 -3.28
C ALA A 110 -16.90 2.26 -4.83
N GLY A 111 -17.34 1.19 -5.48
CA GLY A 111 -17.40 1.06 -6.94
C GLY A 111 -16.18 0.44 -7.59
N ALA A 112 -15.26 -0.16 -6.82
CA ALA A 112 -14.13 -0.88 -7.40
C ALA A 112 -14.57 -2.25 -7.94
N GLN A 113 -14.05 -2.62 -9.12
CA GLN A 113 -14.22 -3.93 -9.74
C GLN A 113 -13.00 -4.84 -9.50
N TYR A 114 -11.84 -4.24 -9.16
CA TYR A 114 -10.61 -4.96 -8.83
C TYR A 114 -10.06 -4.46 -7.50
N TYR A 115 -9.49 -5.38 -6.73
CA TYR A 115 -8.85 -5.05 -5.45
C TYR A 115 -7.50 -5.75 -5.32
N ILE A 116 -6.44 -4.97 -5.17
CA ILE A 116 -5.09 -5.47 -4.91
C ILE A 116 -4.99 -5.80 -3.42
N VAL A 117 -4.81 -7.06 -3.10
CA VAL A 117 -4.66 -7.54 -1.73
C VAL A 117 -3.18 -7.70 -1.42
N GLY A 118 -2.69 -6.94 -0.44
CA GLY A 118 -1.31 -6.99 0.00
C GLY A 118 -0.95 -8.28 0.76
N ARG A 119 0.31 -8.37 1.15
CA ARG A 119 0.80 -9.39 2.06
C ARG A 119 0.22 -9.12 3.45
N ASP A 120 -0.38 -10.15 4.06
CA ASP A 120 -0.94 -10.10 5.41
C ASP A 120 -1.68 -8.77 5.73
N PRO A 121 -2.77 -8.45 4.99
CA PRO A 121 -3.35 -7.10 4.96
C PRO A 121 -3.99 -6.66 6.27
N ALA A 122 -4.24 -7.57 7.20
CA ALA A 122 -4.84 -7.29 8.51
C ALA A 122 -4.23 -8.20 9.59
N GLY A 123 -2.93 -8.40 9.53
CA GLY A 123 -2.18 -9.38 10.31
C GLY A 123 -2.39 -9.28 11.81
N ILE A 124 -2.59 -10.43 12.42
CA ILE A 124 -2.72 -10.62 13.87
C ILE A 124 -1.47 -11.35 14.34
N ARG A 125 -0.82 -10.84 15.39
CA ARG A 125 0.27 -11.56 16.03
C ARG A 125 -0.23 -12.85 16.67
N HIS A 126 0.56 -13.90 16.62
CA HIS A 126 0.24 -15.15 17.28
C HIS A 126 0.13 -14.93 18.79
N PRO A 127 -0.94 -15.47 19.47
CA PRO A 127 -1.15 -15.29 20.90
C PRO A 127 -0.03 -15.89 21.76
N ASN A 128 0.66 -16.91 21.26
CA ASN A 128 1.88 -17.41 21.87
C ASN A 128 3.07 -16.54 21.40
N VAL A 129 3.46 -15.59 22.24
CA VAL A 129 4.51 -14.63 21.95
C VAL A 129 5.89 -15.25 21.69
N SER A 130 6.12 -16.49 22.16
CA SER A 130 7.39 -17.19 21.91
C SER A 130 7.58 -17.64 20.46
N LEU A 131 6.50 -17.65 19.66
CA LEU A 131 6.59 -18.04 18.24
C LEU A 131 7.04 -16.93 17.30
N ASP A 132 7.05 -15.68 17.75
CA ASP A 132 7.43 -14.48 16.98
C ASP A 132 6.95 -14.49 15.52
N CYS A 133 5.72 -14.93 15.29
CA CYS A 133 5.09 -14.99 13.98
C CYS A 133 3.67 -14.41 14.01
N ASP A 134 3.11 -14.21 12.84
CA ASP A 134 1.69 -13.86 12.72
C ASP A 134 0.82 -15.11 12.77
N LEU A 135 -0.45 -14.96 13.19
CA LEU A 135 -1.41 -16.07 13.39
C LEU A 135 -1.80 -16.73 12.07
N TYR A 136 -1.88 -15.96 11.01
CA TYR A 136 -2.26 -16.42 9.68
C TYR A 136 -1.10 -16.31 8.71
N GLU A 137 -1.12 -17.13 7.68
CA GLU A 137 -0.15 -17.06 6.58
C GLU A 137 -0.21 -15.73 5.84
N PRO A 138 0.91 -15.22 5.29
CA PRO A 138 0.95 -13.96 4.56
C PRO A 138 -0.01 -13.86 3.37
N THR A 139 -0.43 -14.98 2.81
CA THR A 139 -1.33 -15.08 1.65
C THR A 139 -2.80 -15.27 2.01
N HIS A 140 -3.13 -15.38 3.30
CA HIS A 140 -4.50 -15.71 3.76
C HIS A 140 -5.57 -14.73 3.20
N GLY A 141 -5.22 -13.44 3.05
CA GLY A 141 -6.15 -12.44 2.54
C GLY A 141 -6.71 -12.80 1.16
N GLY A 142 -5.83 -13.16 0.22
CA GLY A 142 -6.25 -13.60 -1.12
C GLY A 142 -7.04 -14.90 -1.11
N GLN A 143 -6.71 -15.84 -0.22
CA GLN A 143 -7.42 -17.13 -0.08
C GLN A 143 -8.83 -16.94 0.47
N VAL A 144 -8.96 -16.17 1.53
CA VAL A 144 -10.27 -15.87 2.16
C VAL A 144 -11.20 -15.16 1.19
N LEU A 145 -10.71 -14.16 0.47
CA LEU A 145 -11.52 -13.38 -0.46
C LEU A 145 -11.99 -14.20 -1.68
N ALA A 146 -11.24 -15.23 -2.07
CA ALA A 146 -11.66 -16.15 -3.11
C ALA A 146 -12.89 -17.00 -2.73
N MET A 147 -13.18 -17.12 -1.43
CA MET A 147 -14.28 -17.92 -0.90
C MET A 147 -15.36 -17.08 -0.21
N ALA A 148 -15.11 -15.81 0.02
CA ALA A 148 -16.00 -14.96 0.79
C ALA A 148 -17.29 -14.65 0.02
N PRO A 149 -18.48 -14.83 0.63
CA PRO A 149 -19.76 -14.59 -0.03
C PRO A 149 -19.96 -13.09 -0.28
N GLY A 150 -20.66 -12.79 -1.38
CA GLY A 150 -21.03 -11.42 -1.77
C GLY A 150 -19.89 -10.58 -2.35
N LEU A 151 -18.82 -11.22 -2.81
CA LEU A 151 -17.69 -10.58 -3.51
C LEU A 151 -17.59 -10.99 -4.99
N ASP A 152 -18.62 -11.61 -5.56
CA ASP A 152 -18.61 -12.15 -6.92
C ASP A 152 -18.30 -11.10 -8.00
N ARG A 153 -18.55 -9.83 -7.70
CA ARG A 153 -18.28 -8.71 -8.61
C ARG A 153 -16.95 -8.00 -8.37
N LEU A 154 -16.16 -8.49 -7.40
CA LEU A 154 -14.85 -7.93 -7.06
C LEU A 154 -13.74 -8.92 -7.43
N ASN A 155 -12.96 -8.57 -8.43
CA ASN A 155 -11.81 -9.38 -8.84
C ASN A 155 -10.64 -9.13 -7.89
N ILE A 156 -10.15 -10.18 -7.25
CA ILE A 156 -9.03 -10.09 -6.31
C ILE A 156 -7.71 -10.28 -7.05
N ILE A 157 -6.86 -9.26 -7.00
CA ILE A 157 -5.49 -9.31 -7.53
C ILE A 157 -4.57 -9.71 -6.38
N LYS A 158 -4.00 -10.90 -6.50
CA LYS A 158 -3.13 -11.47 -5.47
C LYS A 158 -1.80 -10.72 -5.39
N TYR A 159 -1.29 -10.60 -4.18
CA TYR A 159 0.04 -10.07 -3.91
C TYR A 159 1.12 -10.75 -4.74
N ARG A 160 1.96 -9.93 -5.34
CA ARG A 160 3.25 -10.35 -5.91
C ARG A 160 4.37 -9.75 -5.06
N HIS A 161 5.32 -10.58 -4.65
CA HIS A 161 6.40 -10.11 -3.80
C HIS A 161 7.29 -9.11 -4.56
N ALA A 162 7.29 -7.85 -4.11
CA ALA A 162 8.22 -6.83 -4.56
C ALA A 162 9.30 -6.63 -3.48
N ALA A 163 10.55 -6.62 -3.89
CA ALA A 163 11.71 -6.41 -3.04
C ALA A 163 12.70 -5.44 -3.70
N TYR A 164 13.64 -4.94 -2.94
CA TYR A 164 14.70 -4.09 -3.46
C TYR A 164 15.77 -4.93 -4.14
N ASP A 165 15.94 -4.75 -5.45
CA ASP A 165 17.01 -5.37 -6.22
C ASP A 165 18.29 -4.53 -6.06
N LYS A 166 19.26 -5.07 -5.35
CA LYS A 166 20.54 -4.40 -5.03
C LYS A 166 21.39 -4.17 -6.28
N THR A 167 21.29 -5.08 -7.25
CA THR A 167 22.02 -5.01 -8.51
C THR A 167 21.45 -3.94 -9.43
N LEU A 168 20.12 -3.89 -9.55
CA LEU A 168 19.42 -2.89 -10.37
C LEU A 168 19.17 -1.57 -9.62
N ARG A 169 19.43 -1.52 -8.31
CA ARG A 169 19.20 -0.35 -7.43
C ARG A 169 17.79 0.21 -7.55
N LYS A 170 16.79 -0.67 -7.54
CA LYS A 170 15.36 -0.31 -7.64
C LYS A 170 14.47 -1.38 -7.04
N MET A 171 13.21 -1.02 -6.80
CA MET A 171 12.18 -2.00 -6.46
C MET A 171 11.84 -2.84 -7.70
N ALA A 172 11.80 -4.16 -7.54
CA ALA A 172 11.47 -5.13 -8.58
C ALA A 172 10.67 -6.30 -8.01
N PHE A 173 9.99 -7.06 -8.87
CA PHE A 173 9.40 -8.31 -8.44
C PHE A 173 10.50 -9.32 -8.12
N TYR A 174 10.33 -9.97 -6.98
CA TYR A 174 11.30 -10.95 -6.48
C TYR A 174 11.51 -12.09 -7.49
N ASP A 175 12.76 -12.40 -7.75
CA ASP A 175 13.18 -13.49 -8.65
C ASP A 175 13.84 -14.60 -7.82
N ASN A 176 13.18 -15.75 -7.73
CA ASN A 176 13.70 -16.92 -7.02
C ASN A 176 15.02 -17.47 -7.59
N LYS A 177 15.40 -17.07 -8.81
CA LYS A 177 16.67 -17.47 -9.43
C LYS A 177 17.85 -16.62 -8.97
N ARG A 178 17.59 -15.47 -8.35
CA ARG A 178 18.60 -14.51 -7.88
C ARG A 178 18.31 -14.03 -6.45
N PRO A 179 18.07 -14.93 -5.48
CA PRO A 179 17.61 -14.54 -4.13
C PRO A 179 18.56 -13.58 -3.43
N ASP A 180 19.87 -13.73 -3.63
CA ASP A 180 20.92 -12.92 -2.98
C ASP A 180 20.97 -11.48 -3.49
N ASP A 181 20.37 -11.19 -4.67
CA ASP A 181 20.29 -9.84 -5.21
C ASP A 181 19.21 -9.00 -4.51
N PHE A 182 18.29 -9.63 -3.83
CA PHE A 182 17.13 -8.96 -3.26
C PHE A 182 17.24 -8.71 -1.76
N GLU A 183 16.73 -7.56 -1.35
CA GLU A 183 16.59 -7.18 0.06
C GLU A 183 15.16 -6.72 0.35
N SER A 184 14.60 -7.22 1.45
CA SER A 184 13.29 -6.74 1.93
C SER A 184 13.48 -5.49 2.78
N ILE A 185 12.86 -4.38 2.34
CA ILE A 185 12.85 -3.14 3.12
C ILE A 185 11.52 -3.06 3.84
N SER A 186 11.53 -3.32 5.15
CA SER A 186 10.34 -3.25 5.99
C SER A 186 9.95 -1.79 6.30
N GLY A 187 8.67 -1.59 6.66
CA GLY A 187 8.22 -0.29 7.16
C GLY A 187 9.02 0.19 8.38
N THR A 188 9.46 -0.73 9.24
CA THR A 188 10.33 -0.41 10.38
C THR A 188 11.69 0.11 9.93
N LYS A 189 12.35 -0.56 8.97
CA LYS A 189 13.63 -0.10 8.41
C LYS A 189 13.48 1.29 7.77
N MET A 190 12.43 1.50 7.01
CA MET A 190 12.11 2.80 6.41
C MET A 190 11.97 3.90 7.48
N ARG A 191 11.20 3.66 8.54
CA ARG A 191 11.02 4.62 9.63
C ARG A 191 12.32 4.91 10.37
N THR A 192 13.16 3.90 10.60
CA THR A 192 14.48 4.07 11.22
C THR A 192 15.38 4.97 10.39
N LEU A 193 15.45 4.76 9.08
CA LEU A 193 16.22 5.63 8.18
C LEU A 193 15.72 7.09 8.25
N ALA A 194 14.40 7.30 8.20
CA ALA A 194 13.83 8.64 8.25
C ALA A 194 14.08 9.34 9.60
N ARG A 195 13.96 8.62 10.73
CA ARG A 195 14.30 9.14 12.08
C ARG A 195 15.76 9.55 12.21
N ASN A 196 16.65 8.79 11.60
CA ASN A 196 18.08 9.06 11.65
C ASN A 196 18.55 10.05 10.56
N ASN A 197 17.62 10.68 9.84
CA ASN A 197 17.92 11.56 8.70
C ASN A 197 18.85 10.89 7.65
N GLN A 198 18.70 9.61 7.45
CA GLN A 198 19.47 8.83 6.48
C GLN A 198 18.63 8.71 5.19
N ALA A 199 19.27 8.87 4.05
CA ALA A 199 18.61 8.65 2.76
C ALA A 199 18.24 7.16 2.59
N PRO A 200 17.12 6.84 1.94
CA PRO A 200 16.81 5.47 1.57
C PRO A 200 17.73 5.03 0.43
N PRO A 201 17.83 3.72 0.17
CA PRO A 201 18.50 3.26 -1.04
C PRO A 201 17.90 3.90 -2.30
N ASP A 202 18.75 4.19 -3.28
CA ASP A 202 18.31 4.76 -4.56
C ASP A 202 17.20 3.90 -5.19
N GLY A 203 16.16 4.55 -5.74
CA GLY A 203 15.05 3.84 -6.38
C GLY A 203 14.08 3.13 -5.42
N PHE A 204 14.24 3.28 -4.09
CA PHE A 204 13.29 2.77 -3.12
C PHE A 204 12.03 3.63 -3.01
N MET A 205 12.18 4.93 -2.94
CA MET A 205 11.10 5.90 -2.84
C MET A 205 11.46 7.16 -3.61
N ASP A 206 10.46 7.87 -4.12
CA ASP A 206 10.65 9.19 -4.71
C ASP A 206 11.23 10.19 -3.69
N SER A 207 12.09 11.10 -4.14
CA SER A 207 12.84 12.01 -3.27
C SER A 207 11.96 13.03 -2.53
N LYS A 208 10.93 13.57 -3.19
CA LYS A 208 10.00 14.50 -2.54
C LYS A 208 9.08 13.77 -1.55
N ALA A 209 8.59 12.60 -1.93
CA ALA A 209 7.81 11.76 -1.05
C ALA A 209 8.62 11.31 0.18
N TRP A 210 9.93 11.06 0.00
CA TRP A 210 10.84 10.80 1.12
C TRP A 210 11.04 12.04 2.00
N SER A 211 11.21 13.21 1.41
CA SER A 211 11.42 14.47 2.16
C SER A 211 10.27 14.75 3.13
N VAL A 212 9.03 14.44 2.77
CA VAL A 212 7.86 14.57 3.67
C VAL A 212 8.05 13.73 4.93
N LEU A 213 8.53 12.50 4.81
CA LEU A 213 8.76 11.63 5.95
C LEU A 213 9.96 12.08 6.79
N ALA A 214 11.06 12.45 6.15
CA ALA A 214 12.26 12.91 6.83
C ALA A 214 11.96 14.18 7.65
N GLN A 215 11.27 15.15 7.08
CA GLN A 215 10.85 16.37 7.78
C GLN A 215 9.96 16.08 8.99
N TYR A 216 8.99 15.17 8.86
CA TYR A 216 8.14 14.76 9.97
C TYR A 216 8.96 14.20 11.14
N TYR A 217 9.89 13.28 10.88
CA TYR A 217 10.70 12.70 11.93
C TYR A 217 11.74 13.67 12.51
N GLN A 218 12.25 14.61 11.73
CA GLN A 218 13.10 15.68 12.22
C GLN A 218 12.34 16.60 13.21
N GLN A 219 11.10 16.98 12.90
CA GLN A 219 10.26 17.78 13.80
C GLN A 219 10.01 17.06 15.12
N ILE A 220 9.81 15.73 15.11
CA ILE A 220 9.73 14.95 16.35
C ILE A 220 11.05 14.99 17.13
N ASN A 221 12.18 14.76 16.44
CA ASN A 221 13.51 14.73 17.07
C ASN A 221 13.87 16.08 17.68
N ASN A 222 13.44 17.19 17.08
CA ASN A 222 13.65 18.55 17.58
C ASN A 222 12.67 18.95 18.70
N GLY A 223 11.67 18.14 18.99
CA GLY A 223 10.63 18.43 19.97
C GLY A 223 9.51 19.35 19.47
N ASP A 224 9.48 19.66 18.17
CA ASP A 224 8.45 20.50 17.55
C ASP A 224 7.09 19.79 17.43
N LEU A 225 7.10 18.46 17.45
CA LEU A 225 5.90 17.61 17.44
C LEU A 225 6.00 16.57 18.57
N PRO A 226 4.88 16.23 19.23
CA PRO A 226 4.86 15.17 20.23
C PRO A 226 5.19 13.82 19.57
N VAL A 227 5.95 13.00 20.25
CA VAL A 227 6.07 11.58 19.92
C VAL A 227 4.67 10.97 20.11
N LYS A 228 4.13 10.34 19.07
CA LYS A 228 2.83 9.70 19.10
C LYS A 228 2.84 8.51 20.05
#